data_382efa3dde9a6da23aec492b3abe03d8
#
_entry.id   382efa3dde9a6da23aec492b3abe03d8
#
_cell.length_a   1.000
_cell.length_b   1.000
_cell.length_c   1.000
_cell.angle_alpha   90.00
_cell.angle_beta   90.00
_cell.angle_gamma   90.00
#
_symmetry.space_group_name_H-M   'P 1'
#
loop_
_entity.id
_entity.type
_entity.pdbx_description
1 polymer ?
#
loop_
_entity_poly.entity_id
_entity_poly.type
_entity_poly.pdbx_seq_one_letter_code
_entity_poly.pdbx_strand_id
1 'polypeptide(L)'
;MTAREVELTRSMEDYLEAIYNLKVRHQEARVKDIAGEMGVTMPSVTGAIRSLATKGLVRHEPYETVELTDEGLDQARGIAHRHSAVKEFLTGTLGLREEDAEQEACGIEHAIKPDTLDKLLKFVEFVRECGGSRPFSLDDFRHYLAHGAYPEGAGRHRRHAHHRQHGRPTITSTKLSDLQP
;
A
#
# COMPACT_ATOMS: atom_id res chain seq x y z
N MET A 1 -4.83 -14.18 -20.71
CA MET A 1 -3.50 -13.62 -21.04
C MET A 1 -2.87 -13.29 -19.70
N THR A 2 -1.88 -14.07 -19.27
CA THR A 2 -1.15 -13.82 -18.01
C THR A 2 -0.39 -12.51 -18.17
N ALA A 3 -0.72 -11.52 -17.34
CA ALA A 3 0.07 -10.30 -17.21
C ALA A 3 1.53 -10.72 -16.96
N ARG A 4 2.43 -10.22 -17.77
CA ARG A 4 3.86 -10.46 -17.60
C ARG A 4 4.25 -9.67 -16.36
N GLU A 5 4.50 -10.36 -15.26
CA GLU A 5 4.97 -9.74 -14.03
C GLU A 5 6.30 -9.06 -14.35
N VAL A 6 6.29 -7.73 -14.35
CA VAL A 6 7.50 -6.94 -14.63
C VAL A 6 8.34 -6.96 -13.37
N GLU A 7 9.42 -7.72 -13.40
CA GLU A 7 10.34 -7.81 -12.26
C GLU A 7 10.97 -6.43 -12.01
N LEU A 8 10.70 -5.87 -10.85
CA LEU A 8 11.22 -4.60 -10.37
C LEU A 8 12.39 -4.83 -9.41
N THR A 9 13.35 -3.93 -9.45
CA THR A 9 14.34 -3.83 -8.37
C THR A 9 13.73 -3.06 -7.21
N ARG A 10 14.22 -3.29 -5.99
CA ARG A 10 13.81 -2.53 -4.80
C ARG A 10 13.78 -1.02 -5.07
N SER A 11 14.86 -0.48 -5.63
CA SER A 11 14.92 0.96 -5.93
C SER A 11 13.84 1.41 -6.91
N MET A 12 13.42 0.59 -7.87
CA MET A 12 12.30 0.92 -8.77
C MET A 12 10.96 0.91 -8.04
N GLU A 13 10.77 0.01 -7.10
CA GLU A 13 9.58 -0.02 -6.23
C GLU A 13 9.51 1.25 -5.38
N ASP A 14 10.62 1.65 -4.73
CA ASP A 14 10.70 2.89 -3.94
C ASP A 14 10.33 4.12 -4.80
N TYR A 15 10.80 4.21 -6.04
CA TYR A 15 10.43 5.32 -6.95
C TYR A 15 8.95 5.31 -7.34
N LEU A 16 8.38 4.14 -7.64
CA LEU A 16 6.95 4.02 -7.95
C LEU A 16 6.10 4.43 -6.75
N GLU A 17 6.47 4.00 -5.56
CA GLU A 17 5.77 4.36 -4.33
C GLU A 17 5.85 5.88 -4.07
N ALA A 18 7.03 6.49 -4.20
CA ALA A 18 7.19 7.94 -4.04
C ALA A 18 6.32 8.74 -5.02
N ILE A 19 6.26 8.32 -6.30
CA ILE A 19 5.40 8.95 -7.32
C ILE A 19 3.92 8.79 -6.91
N TYR A 20 3.51 7.61 -6.48
CA TYR A 20 2.15 7.32 -6.06
C TYR A 20 1.76 8.16 -4.82
N ASN A 21 2.61 8.22 -3.81
CA ASN A 21 2.36 8.97 -2.58
C ASN A 21 2.23 10.48 -2.83
N LEU A 22 3.04 11.05 -3.74
CA LEU A 22 2.88 12.44 -4.19
C LEU A 22 1.50 12.64 -4.83
N LYS A 23 1.07 11.75 -5.72
CA LYS A 23 -0.26 11.84 -6.36
C LYS A 23 -1.42 11.70 -5.38
N VAL A 24 -1.34 10.79 -4.43
CA VAL A 24 -2.37 10.62 -3.38
C VAL A 24 -2.51 11.89 -2.54
N ARG A 25 -1.41 12.60 -2.29
CA ARG A 25 -1.42 13.91 -1.60
C ARG A 25 -1.84 15.07 -2.50
N HIS A 26 -2.33 14.81 -3.71
CA HIS A 26 -2.69 15.83 -4.72
C HIS A 26 -1.52 16.75 -5.11
N GLN A 27 -0.31 16.24 -5.06
CA GLN A 27 0.90 16.95 -5.47
C GLN A 27 1.31 16.51 -6.87
N GLU A 28 1.94 17.42 -7.60
CA GLU A 28 2.55 17.09 -8.87
C GLU A 28 3.85 16.30 -8.65
N ALA A 29 3.96 15.11 -9.26
CA ALA A 29 5.17 14.31 -9.19
C ALA A 29 6.21 14.81 -10.19
N ARG A 30 6.92 15.88 -9.84
CA ARG A 30 8.05 16.40 -10.65
C ARG A 30 9.35 15.78 -10.18
N VAL A 31 10.35 15.73 -11.05
CA VAL A 31 11.69 15.19 -10.73
C VAL A 31 12.25 15.78 -9.44
N LYS A 32 12.08 17.10 -9.20
CA LYS A 32 12.54 17.75 -7.97
C LYS A 32 11.80 17.30 -6.70
N ASP A 33 10.48 17.06 -6.84
CA ASP A 33 9.62 16.68 -5.71
C ASP A 33 9.88 15.22 -5.33
N ILE A 34 10.05 14.34 -6.32
CA ILE A 34 10.47 12.95 -6.13
C ILE A 34 11.87 12.90 -5.49
N ALA A 35 12.81 13.75 -5.95
CA ALA A 35 14.15 13.82 -5.37
C ALA A 35 14.11 14.24 -3.89
N GLY A 36 13.26 15.21 -3.55
CA GLY A 36 13.03 15.64 -2.17
C GLY A 36 12.41 14.57 -1.30
N GLU A 37 11.38 13.87 -1.79
CA GLU A 37 10.71 12.79 -1.09
C GLU A 37 11.66 11.63 -0.73
N MET A 38 12.52 11.28 -1.67
CA MET A 38 13.43 10.15 -1.52
C MET A 38 14.80 10.51 -0.94
N GLY A 39 15.11 11.79 -0.75
CA GLY A 39 16.42 12.24 -0.28
C GLY A 39 17.56 11.95 -1.26
N VAL A 40 17.29 11.90 -2.58
CA VAL A 40 18.27 11.58 -3.63
C VAL A 40 18.49 12.75 -4.58
N THR A 41 19.47 12.63 -5.49
CA THR A 41 19.75 13.68 -6.48
C THR A 41 18.79 13.62 -7.68
N MET A 42 18.47 14.76 -8.29
CA MET A 42 17.63 14.80 -9.50
C MET A 42 18.18 13.94 -10.67
N PRO A 43 19.48 13.84 -10.94
CA PRO A 43 20.02 12.91 -11.94
C PRO A 43 19.66 11.45 -11.64
N SER A 44 19.70 11.03 -10.36
CA SER A 44 19.30 9.66 -9.96
C SER A 44 17.82 9.40 -10.27
N VAL A 45 16.95 10.37 -9.94
CA VAL A 45 15.52 10.30 -10.26
C VAL A 45 15.30 10.21 -11.78
N THR A 46 15.97 11.05 -12.57
CA THR A 46 15.85 11.02 -14.03
C THR A 46 16.25 9.67 -14.62
N GLY A 47 17.30 9.05 -14.09
CA GLY A 47 17.72 7.70 -14.48
C GLY A 47 16.67 6.63 -14.15
N ALA A 48 16.12 6.69 -12.96
CA ALA A 48 15.07 5.75 -12.51
C ALA A 48 13.78 5.91 -13.33
N ILE A 49 13.32 7.16 -13.55
CA ILE A 49 12.13 7.46 -14.38
C ILE A 49 12.30 6.91 -15.80
N ARG A 50 13.48 7.07 -16.42
CA ARG A 50 13.77 6.50 -17.73
C ARG A 50 13.66 4.97 -17.73
N SER A 51 14.17 4.33 -16.70
CA SER A 51 14.08 2.87 -16.55
C SER A 51 12.63 2.40 -16.35
N LEU A 52 11.85 3.11 -15.54
CA LEU A 52 10.42 2.84 -15.35
C LEU A 52 9.61 3.09 -16.62
N ALA A 53 9.93 4.14 -17.38
CA ALA A 53 9.30 4.42 -18.67
C ALA A 53 9.60 3.33 -19.71
N THR A 54 10.83 2.81 -19.75
CA THR A 54 11.20 1.68 -20.61
C THR A 54 10.40 0.42 -20.28
N LYS A 55 10.03 0.24 -19.00
CA LYS A 55 9.17 -0.85 -18.54
C LYS A 55 7.66 -0.56 -18.73
N GLY A 56 7.30 0.63 -19.22
CA GLY A 56 5.90 1.02 -19.46
C GLY A 56 5.12 1.40 -18.20
N LEU A 57 5.79 1.65 -17.06
CA LEU A 57 5.15 1.94 -15.79
C LEU A 57 4.89 3.42 -15.56
N VAL A 58 5.66 4.28 -16.21
CA VAL A 58 5.48 5.74 -16.13
C VAL A 58 5.54 6.36 -17.52
N ARG A 59 4.93 7.54 -17.66
CA ARG A 59 5.12 8.46 -18.79
C ARG A 59 5.79 9.72 -18.27
N HIS A 60 6.73 10.23 -19.00
CA HIS A 60 7.44 11.44 -18.64
C HIS A 60 8.00 12.11 -19.89
N GLU A 61 7.62 13.36 -20.09
CA GLU A 61 8.19 14.26 -21.08
C GLU A 61 9.13 15.27 -20.40
N PRO A 62 10.15 15.77 -21.08
CA PRO A 62 11.06 16.75 -20.51
C PRO A 62 10.29 17.96 -19.95
N TYR A 63 10.60 18.35 -18.71
CA TYR A 63 10.00 19.46 -17.97
C TYR A 63 8.53 19.26 -17.52
N GLU A 64 7.93 18.13 -17.80
CA GLU A 64 6.58 17.78 -17.37
C GLU A 64 6.57 16.98 -16.07
N THR A 65 5.37 16.71 -15.59
CA THR A 65 5.14 15.83 -14.44
C THR A 65 5.32 14.37 -14.84
N VAL A 66 5.73 13.54 -13.89
CA VAL A 66 5.80 12.09 -14.07
C VAL A 66 4.40 11.50 -13.83
N GLU A 67 3.88 10.81 -14.84
CA GLU A 67 2.57 10.16 -14.79
C GLU A 67 2.71 8.65 -14.69
N LEU A 68 1.99 8.02 -13.74
CA LEU A 68 1.87 6.56 -13.72
C LEU A 68 0.97 6.10 -14.88
N THR A 69 1.34 5.03 -15.55
CA THR A 69 0.43 4.30 -16.43
C THR A 69 -0.55 3.48 -15.61
N ASP A 70 -1.57 2.87 -16.22
CA ASP A 70 -2.50 1.98 -15.50
C ASP A 70 -1.76 0.83 -14.83
N GLU A 71 -0.81 0.21 -15.52
CA GLU A 71 0.06 -0.85 -15.00
C GLU A 71 0.94 -0.31 -13.86
N GLY A 72 1.56 0.87 -14.04
CA GLY A 72 2.37 1.52 -13.00
C GLY A 72 1.55 1.88 -11.76
N LEU A 73 0.32 2.31 -11.95
CA LEU A 73 -0.60 2.62 -10.85
C LEU A 73 -0.99 1.37 -10.05
N ASP A 74 -1.28 0.27 -10.73
CA ASP A 74 -1.65 -0.98 -10.08
C ASP A 74 -0.47 -1.55 -9.27
N GLN A 75 0.75 -1.52 -9.84
CA GLN A 75 1.95 -1.93 -9.13
C GLN A 75 2.26 -1.03 -7.93
N ALA A 76 2.22 0.30 -8.12
CA ALA A 76 2.47 1.27 -7.05
C ALA A 76 1.47 1.13 -5.89
N ARG A 77 0.19 0.90 -6.19
CA ARG A 77 -0.84 0.61 -5.18
C ARG A 77 -0.52 -0.65 -4.38
N GLY A 78 -0.08 -1.72 -5.07
CA GLY A 78 0.31 -2.95 -4.41
C GLY A 78 1.47 -2.76 -3.45
N ILE A 79 2.48 -1.98 -3.84
CA ILE A 79 3.64 -1.63 -3.02
C ILE A 79 3.19 -0.82 -1.79
N ALA A 80 2.50 0.29 -2.00
CA ALA A 80 2.03 1.16 -0.91
C ALA A 80 1.08 0.43 0.06
N HIS A 81 0.25 -0.49 -0.44
CA HIS A 81 -0.60 -1.31 0.42
C HIS A 81 0.22 -2.26 1.31
N ARG A 82 1.25 -2.92 0.76
CA ARG A 82 2.14 -3.79 1.54
C ARG A 82 2.88 -3.00 2.62
N HIS A 83 3.46 -1.86 2.25
CA HIS A 83 4.13 -0.95 3.19
C HIS A 83 3.21 -0.57 4.35
N SER A 84 2.04 -0.01 4.02
CA SER A 84 1.05 0.42 5.03
C SER A 84 0.62 -0.72 5.95
N ALA A 85 0.43 -1.91 5.42
CA ALA A 85 -0.01 -3.07 6.19
C ALA A 85 1.09 -3.58 7.15
N VAL A 86 2.35 -3.58 6.71
CA VAL A 86 3.49 -3.90 7.59
C VAL A 86 3.65 -2.84 8.66
N LYS A 87 3.60 -1.57 8.30
CA LYS A 87 3.67 -0.46 9.25
C LYS A 87 2.57 -0.54 10.31
N GLU A 88 1.33 -0.80 9.88
CA GLU A 88 0.21 -0.99 10.81
C GLU A 88 0.42 -2.18 11.76
N PHE A 89 1.00 -3.27 11.27
CA PHE A 89 1.38 -4.39 12.11
C PHE A 89 2.43 -3.99 13.16
N LEU A 90 3.48 -3.30 12.74
CA LEU A 90 4.56 -2.87 13.62
C LEU A 90 4.07 -1.89 14.69
N THR A 91 3.24 -0.92 14.32
CA THR A 91 2.69 0.06 15.28
C THR A 91 1.56 -0.52 16.11
N GLY A 92 0.56 -1.10 15.48
CA GLY A 92 -0.69 -1.53 16.13
C GLY A 92 -0.58 -2.84 16.91
N THR A 93 0.34 -3.74 16.51
CA THR A 93 0.48 -5.06 17.16
C THR A 93 1.75 -5.13 18.02
N LEU A 94 2.88 -4.64 17.52
CA LEU A 94 4.14 -4.68 18.25
C LEU A 94 4.41 -3.42 19.08
N GLY A 95 3.64 -2.35 18.86
CA GLY A 95 3.75 -1.11 19.64
C GLY A 95 4.98 -0.25 19.30
N LEU A 96 5.55 -0.41 18.09
CA LEU A 96 6.65 0.43 17.65
C LEU A 96 6.18 1.88 17.49
N ARG A 97 7.10 2.82 17.63
CA ARG A 97 6.85 4.23 17.28
C ARG A 97 6.68 4.35 15.76
N GLU A 98 5.87 5.31 15.33
CA GLU A 98 5.60 5.57 13.90
C GLU A 98 6.87 5.70 13.05
N GLU A 99 7.86 6.44 13.56
CA GLU A 99 9.12 6.70 12.85
C GLU A 99 9.96 5.42 12.66
N ASP A 100 10.03 4.59 13.71
CA ASP A 100 10.76 3.32 13.67
C ASP A 100 10.02 2.33 12.74
N ALA A 101 8.69 2.28 12.85
CA ALA A 101 7.85 1.41 12.04
C ALA A 101 7.91 1.76 10.54
N GLU A 102 8.02 3.03 10.18
CA GLU A 102 8.19 3.48 8.79
C GLU A 102 9.47 2.91 8.17
N GLN A 103 10.60 3.05 8.87
CA GLN A 103 11.89 2.55 8.39
C GLN A 103 11.94 1.02 8.31
N GLU A 104 11.41 0.34 9.33
CA GLU A 104 11.41 -1.11 9.37
C GLU A 104 10.44 -1.72 8.36
N ALA A 105 9.28 -1.13 8.15
CA ALA A 105 8.31 -1.58 7.15
C ALA A 105 8.92 -1.59 5.75
N CYS A 106 9.60 -0.51 5.35
CA CYS A 106 10.31 -0.44 4.07
C CYS A 106 11.37 -1.56 3.94
N GLY A 107 12.10 -1.86 5.02
CA GLY A 107 13.07 -2.98 5.03
C GLY A 107 12.40 -4.34 4.84
N ILE A 108 11.30 -4.59 5.52
CA ILE A 108 10.59 -5.86 5.55
C ILE A 108 9.91 -6.16 4.21
N GLU A 109 9.16 -5.19 3.65
CA GLU A 109 8.39 -5.41 2.42
C GLU A 109 9.24 -5.82 1.21
N HIS A 110 10.46 -5.28 1.13
CA HIS A 110 11.41 -5.64 0.07
C HIS A 110 12.23 -6.91 0.35
N ALA A 111 12.31 -7.36 1.60
CA ALA A 111 13.03 -8.57 1.98
C ALA A 111 12.18 -9.84 1.89
N ILE A 112 10.86 -9.70 1.96
CA ILE A 112 9.91 -10.81 1.98
C ILE A 112 9.18 -10.90 0.64
N LYS A 113 9.03 -12.12 0.11
CA LYS A 113 8.22 -12.35 -1.10
C LYS A 113 6.77 -11.91 -0.87
N PRO A 114 6.09 -11.31 -1.88
CA PRO A 114 4.71 -10.83 -1.75
C PRO A 114 3.74 -11.88 -1.18
N ASP A 115 3.80 -13.12 -1.67
CA ASP A 115 2.96 -14.23 -1.17
C ASP A 115 3.20 -14.56 0.31
N THR A 116 4.44 -14.40 0.78
CA THR A 116 4.79 -14.66 2.19
C THR A 116 4.28 -13.53 3.06
N LEU A 117 4.42 -12.30 2.60
CA LEU A 117 3.92 -11.12 3.29
C LEU A 117 2.38 -11.16 3.39
N ASP A 118 1.68 -11.50 2.31
CA ASP A 118 0.22 -11.64 2.31
C ASP A 118 -0.26 -12.66 3.37
N LYS A 119 0.45 -13.80 3.50
CA LYS A 119 0.16 -14.78 4.54
C LYS A 119 0.42 -14.27 5.94
N LEU A 120 1.48 -13.48 6.13
CA LEU A 120 1.80 -12.84 7.41
C LEU A 120 0.69 -11.85 7.81
N LEU A 121 0.25 -11.02 6.89
CA LEU A 121 -0.82 -10.05 7.13
C LEU A 121 -2.16 -10.73 7.45
N LYS A 122 -2.50 -11.80 6.73
CA LYS A 122 -3.66 -12.64 7.04
C LYS A 122 -3.56 -13.31 8.41
N PHE A 123 -2.35 -13.68 8.84
CA PHE A 123 -2.14 -14.19 10.19
C PHE A 123 -2.42 -13.13 11.26
N VAL A 124 -1.95 -11.91 11.05
CA VAL A 124 -2.19 -10.80 11.97
C VAL A 124 -3.68 -10.47 12.07
N GLU A 125 -4.36 -10.38 10.94
CA GLU A 125 -5.80 -10.17 10.89
C GLU A 125 -6.55 -11.27 11.62
N PHE A 126 -6.20 -12.53 11.36
CA PHE A 126 -6.78 -13.68 12.03
C PHE A 126 -6.61 -13.60 13.55
N VAL A 127 -5.40 -13.29 14.03
CA VAL A 127 -5.13 -13.16 15.48
C VAL A 127 -5.94 -12.03 16.11
N ARG A 128 -6.05 -10.88 15.43
CA ARG A 128 -6.85 -9.74 15.91
C ARG A 128 -8.33 -10.10 16.05
N GLU A 129 -8.87 -10.86 15.10
CA GLU A 129 -10.30 -11.22 15.13
C GLU A 129 -10.61 -12.38 16.07
N CYS A 130 -9.67 -13.30 16.28
CA CYS A 130 -9.83 -14.42 17.20
C CYS A 130 -9.55 -14.06 18.66
N GLY A 131 -8.92 -12.94 18.95
CA GLY A 131 -8.49 -12.56 20.30
C GLY A 131 -9.64 -12.28 21.26
N GLY A 132 -10.03 -13.27 22.05
CA GLY A 132 -10.93 -13.04 23.20
C GLY A 132 -11.83 -14.18 23.66
N SER A 133 -12.16 -15.17 22.83
CA SER A 133 -13.18 -16.17 23.21
C SER A 133 -12.67 -17.60 23.35
N ARG A 134 -11.55 -17.94 22.74
CA ARG A 134 -10.91 -19.26 22.88
C ARG A 134 -9.39 -19.16 22.59
N PRO A 135 -8.61 -20.18 23.05
CA PRO A 135 -7.20 -20.24 22.72
C PRO A 135 -6.98 -20.24 21.18
N PHE A 136 -5.99 -19.49 20.75
CA PHE A 136 -5.54 -19.49 19.36
C PHE A 136 -5.11 -20.90 18.93
N SER A 137 -5.58 -21.33 17.75
CA SER A 137 -5.18 -22.58 17.10
C SER A 137 -4.54 -22.32 15.73
N LEU A 138 -3.38 -22.91 15.50
CA LEU A 138 -2.72 -22.87 14.18
C LEU A 138 -3.54 -23.59 13.10
N ASP A 139 -4.35 -24.58 13.47
CA ASP A 139 -5.22 -25.29 12.53
C ASP A 139 -6.39 -24.41 12.08
N ASP A 140 -6.91 -23.58 12.97
CA ASP A 140 -7.91 -22.56 12.60
C ASP A 140 -7.34 -21.53 11.62
N PHE A 141 -6.10 -21.12 11.83
CA PHE A 141 -5.43 -20.23 10.90
C PHE A 141 -5.17 -20.88 9.52
N ARG A 142 -4.74 -22.15 9.50
CA ARG A 142 -4.58 -22.89 8.24
C ARG A 142 -5.91 -23.02 7.49
N HIS A 143 -7.01 -23.25 8.21
CA HIS A 143 -8.35 -23.25 7.63
C HIS A 143 -8.71 -21.87 7.04
N TYR A 144 -8.47 -20.79 7.79
CA TYR A 144 -8.69 -19.43 7.30
C TYR A 144 -7.87 -19.11 6.04
N LEU A 145 -6.60 -19.52 6.01
CA LEU A 145 -5.75 -19.36 4.81
C LEU A 145 -6.30 -20.10 3.59
N ALA A 146 -6.83 -21.31 3.78
CA ALA A 146 -7.30 -22.16 2.70
C ALA A 146 -8.68 -21.74 2.16
N HIS A 147 -9.56 -21.21 2.99
CA HIS A 147 -11.00 -21.02 2.69
C HIS A 147 -11.45 -19.57 2.77
N GLY A 148 -10.62 -18.64 3.27
CA GLY A 148 -11.00 -17.25 3.49
C GLY A 148 -12.11 -17.04 4.55
N ALA A 149 -12.43 -18.08 5.33
CA ALA A 149 -13.48 -18.08 6.32
C ALA A 149 -12.99 -18.68 7.64
N TYR A 150 -13.50 -18.17 8.76
CA TYR A 150 -13.23 -18.73 10.07
C TYR A 150 -13.92 -20.08 10.25
N PRO A 151 -13.27 -21.08 10.91
CA PRO A 151 -13.91 -22.35 11.22
C PRO A 151 -15.15 -22.14 12.09
N GLU A 152 -16.14 -23.03 11.98
CA GLU A 152 -17.33 -23.01 12.82
C GLU A 152 -16.93 -23.11 14.31
N GLY A 153 -17.42 -22.17 15.13
CA GLY A 153 -17.07 -22.07 16.56
C GLY A 153 -15.82 -21.23 16.86
N ALA A 154 -15.09 -20.71 15.89
CA ALA A 154 -14.13 -19.63 16.09
C ALA A 154 -14.95 -18.37 16.36
N GLY A 155 -15.02 -17.96 17.65
CA GLY A 155 -15.92 -16.92 18.12
C GLY A 155 -15.69 -15.59 17.41
N ARG A 156 -16.68 -15.14 16.64
CA ARG A 156 -16.78 -13.76 16.24
C ARG A 156 -17.04 -12.94 17.50
N HIS A 157 -16.10 -12.13 17.94
CA HIS A 157 -16.45 -11.01 18.79
C HIS A 157 -17.45 -10.16 18.02
N ARG A 158 -18.71 -10.15 18.46
CA ARG A 158 -19.61 -9.05 18.12
C ARG A 158 -18.88 -7.79 18.52
N ARG A 159 -18.44 -7.01 17.51
CA ARG A 159 -18.04 -5.64 17.74
C ARG A 159 -19.23 -4.98 18.43
N HIS A 160 -19.13 -4.72 19.72
CA HIS A 160 -19.93 -3.68 20.33
C HIS A 160 -19.59 -2.43 19.54
N ALA A 161 -20.55 -2.02 18.72
CA ALA A 161 -20.50 -0.76 18.00
C ALA A 161 -20.42 0.37 19.03
N HIS A 162 -19.20 0.72 19.43
CA HIS A 162 -18.96 2.06 19.89
C HIS A 162 -19.03 2.93 18.65
N HIS A 163 -20.24 3.40 18.43
CA HIS A 163 -20.65 4.43 17.51
C HIS A 163 -19.82 5.68 17.82
N ARG A 164 -18.62 5.79 17.31
CA ARG A 164 -17.98 7.09 17.08
C ARG A 164 -18.36 7.51 15.67
N GLN A 165 -19.35 8.36 15.63
CA GLN A 165 -19.68 9.20 14.48
C GLN A 165 -18.43 10.01 14.12
N HIS A 166 -17.67 9.54 13.16
CA HIS A 166 -16.82 10.39 12.35
C HIS A 166 -17.39 10.31 10.95
N GLY A 167 -18.05 11.44 10.59
CA GLY A 167 -18.76 11.60 9.34
C GLY A 167 -17.89 11.24 8.15
N ARG A 168 -18.40 10.31 7.34
CA ARG A 168 -17.96 10.15 5.96
C ARG A 168 -18.19 11.48 5.25
N PRO A 169 -17.21 12.05 4.57
CA PRO A 169 -17.52 13.08 3.59
C PRO A 169 -18.27 12.39 2.44
N THR A 170 -19.54 12.68 2.35
CA THR A 170 -20.35 12.38 1.16
C THR A 170 -19.82 13.24 0.03
N ILE A 171 -19.19 12.62 -0.95
CA ILE A 171 -18.87 13.29 -2.22
C ILE A 171 -20.20 13.42 -2.97
N THR A 172 -20.84 14.58 -2.80
CA THR A 172 -21.96 14.99 -3.65
C THR A 172 -21.40 15.32 -5.03
N SER A 173 -21.82 14.53 -6.02
CA SER A 173 -21.60 14.77 -7.43
C SER A 173 -22.29 16.09 -7.82
N THR A 174 -21.55 17.17 -7.85
CA THR A 174 -22.04 18.44 -8.41
C THR A 174 -21.92 18.37 -9.92
N LYS A 175 -23.03 18.35 -10.59
CA LYS A 175 -23.16 18.42 -12.05
C LYS A 175 -22.56 19.74 -12.56
N LEU A 176 -21.73 19.57 -13.60
CA LEU A 176 -21.03 20.63 -14.36
C LEU A 176 -21.99 21.36 -15.33
N SER A 177 -23.14 21.87 -14.88
CA SER A 177 -24.11 22.50 -15.76
C SER A 177 -24.52 23.95 -15.39
N ASP A 178 -23.97 24.55 -14.33
CA ASP A 178 -24.43 25.87 -13.88
C ASP A 178 -23.28 26.90 -13.74
N LEU A 179 -22.55 27.10 -14.84
CA LEU A 179 -21.67 28.27 -15.01
C LEU A 179 -21.73 28.76 -16.46
N GLN A 180 -22.71 29.57 -16.73
CA GLN A 180 -22.77 30.58 -17.81
C GLN A 180 -23.63 31.73 -17.36
N PRO A 181 -23.35 32.93 -17.88
CA PRO A 181 -22.11 33.58 -18.35
C PRO A 181 -21.58 34.58 -17.33
#